data_f357f7ab88c032ccba653de956c8b112
#
_entry.id   f357f7ab88c032ccba653de956c8b112
#
_cell.length_a   1.000
_cell.length_b   1.000
_cell.length_c   1.000
_cell.angle_alpha   90.00
_cell.angle_beta   90.00
_cell.angle_gamma   90.00
#
_symmetry.space_group_name_H-M   'P 1'
#
loop_
_entity.id
_entity.type
_entity.pdbx_description
1 polymer ?
#
loop_
_entity_poly.entity_id
_entity_poly.type
_entity_poly.pdbx_seq_one_letter_code
_entity_poly.pdbx_strand_id
1 'polypeptide(L)'
;MVNVQCSSHYANSSAIRLANIYAEHPVFCNRGVNGIEGSLSTAAGFSCVTDEPVCCVIGDLSFFYDQNALWNRCLRGNLRILLLNNGRGGIFNLLPGLEQSAARDALVAAEHHTTAEGICRQNAIDYRHAATMADMQQGIDWLLRTDGDRPLLLEVTTDAADDEQAYRGYYQGVKGQEPLH
;
A
#
# COMPACT_ATOMS: atom_id res chain seq x y z
N MET A 1 -18.68 8.07 -14.17
CA MET A 1 -17.43 7.47 -13.69
C MET A 1 -16.31 7.93 -14.60
N VAL A 2 -15.37 8.71 -14.12
CA VAL A 2 -14.17 9.06 -14.89
C VAL A 2 -13.30 7.81 -14.88
N ASN A 3 -13.15 7.19 -16.04
CA ASN A 3 -12.25 6.04 -16.22
C ASN A 3 -10.83 6.58 -16.24
N VAL A 4 -10.23 6.77 -15.06
CA VAL A 4 -8.81 7.14 -14.95
C VAL A 4 -8.03 5.88 -15.26
N GLN A 5 -7.53 5.80 -16.50
CA GLN A 5 -6.61 4.73 -16.88
C GLN A 5 -5.30 4.97 -16.16
N CYS A 6 -5.02 4.17 -15.13
CA CYS A 6 -3.86 4.28 -14.24
C CYS A 6 -3.07 2.97 -14.31
N SER A 7 -1.76 3.07 -14.45
CA SER A 7 -0.87 1.92 -14.27
C SER A 7 -0.75 1.58 -12.78
N SER A 8 -1.37 0.48 -12.37
CA SER A 8 -1.51 0.12 -10.95
C SER A 8 -0.42 -0.84 -10.49
N HIS A 9 0.45 -0.35 -9.62
CA HIS A 9 1.55 -1.11 -9.00
C HIS A 9 1.17 -1.46 -7.56
N TYR A 10 1.22 -2.74 -7.21
CA TYR A 10 0.91 -3.23 -5.88
C TYR A 10 2.17 -3.83 -5.24
N ALA A 11 2.49 -3.37 -4.05
CA ALA A 11 3.58 -3.95 -3.27
C ALA A 11 3.24 -5.36 -2.77
N ASN A 12 4.26 -6.11 -2.40
CA ASN A 12 4.11 -7.42 -1.78
C ASN A 12 3.30 -7.36 -0.48
N SER A 13 2.93 -8.54 0.06
CA SER A 13 2.14 -8.71 1.28
C SER A 13 0.66 -8.31 1.09
N SER A 14 0.09 -7.48 1.95
CA SER A 14 -1.34 -7.17 1.98
C SER A 14 -1.83 -6.49 0.70
N ALA A 15 -1.06 -5.57 0.13
CA ALA A 15 -1.45 -4.83 -1.06
C ALA A 15 -1.78 -5.75 -2.24
N ILE A 16 -0.86 -6.66 -2.63
CA ILE A 16 -1.13 -7.59 -3.74
C ILE A 16 -2.19 -8.64 -3.40
N ARG A 17 -2.34 -9.03 -2.12
CA ARG A 17 -3.39 -9.96 -1.71
C ARG A 17 -4.78 -9.34 -1.87
N LEU A 18 -4.94 -8.08 -1.49
CA LEU A 18 -6.18 -7.33 -1.71
C LEU A 18 -6.45 -7.13 -3.20
N ALA A 19 -5.42 -6.83 -4.00
CA ALA A 19 -5.56 -6.73 -5.45
C ALA A 19 -6.04 -8.05 -6.07
N ASN A 20 -5.52 -9.20 -5.65
CA ASN A 20 -5.98 -10.50 -6.14
C ASN A 20 -7.45 -10.81 -5.81
N ILE A 21 -8.02 -10.14 -4.81
CA ILE A 21 -9.42 -10.33 -4.42
C ILE A 21 -10.34 -9.34 -5.15
N TYR A 22 -9.89 -8.08 -5.30
CA TYR A 22 -10.78 -6.97 -5.66
C TYR A 22 -10.41 -6.25 -6.95
N ALA A 23 -9.20 -6.46 -7.52
CA ALA A 23 -8.81 -5.74 -8.72
C ALA A 23 -9.44 -6.35 -9.98
N GLU A 24 -10.15 -5.52 -10.74
CA GLU A 24 -10.75 -5.86 -12.03
C GLU A 24 -9.93 -5.29 -13.22
N HIS A 25 -8.68 -4.91 -12.97
CA HIS A 25 -7.77 -4.30 -13.94
C HIS A 25 -6.38 -4.96 -13.88
N PRO A 26 -5.54 -4.80 -14.90
CA PRO A 26 -4.17 -5.29 -14.86
C PRO A 26 -3.39 -4.67 -13.69
N VAL A 27 -2.62 -5.51 -12.98
CA VAL A 27 -1.79 -5.09 -11.86
C VAL A 27 -0.33 -5.46 -12.10
N PHE A 28 0.58 -4.58 -11.69
CA PHE A 28 2.01 -4.83 -11.68
C PHE A 28 2.47 -5.10 -10.25
N CYS A 29 3.32 -6.10 -10.07
CA CYS A 29 3.85 -6.44 -8.75
C CYS A 29 5.23 -7.10 -8.87
N ASN A 30 6.15 -6.77 -7.97
CA ASN A 30 7.47 -7.38 -7.88
C ASN A 30 7.38 -8.75 -7.20
N ARG A 31 6.95 -9.79 -7.95
CA ARG A 31 6.73 -11.15 -7.41
C ARG A 31 7.90 -12.12 -7.68
N GLY A 32 8.93 -11.70 -8.37
CA GLY A 32 10.11 -12.55 -8.64
C GLY A 32 10.91 -12.88 -7.38
N VAL A 33 10.84 -12.00 -6.36
CA VAL A 33 11.43 -12.18 -5.03
C VAL A 33 10.36 -11.86 -3.98
N ASN A 34 10.33 -12.61 -2.89
CA ASN A 34 9.39 -12.40 -1.79
C ASN A 34 9.89 -11.31 -0.80
N GLY A 35 10.48 -10.22 -1.32
CA GLY A 35 10.88 -9.05 -0.54
C GLY A 35 9.76 -8.02 -0.44
N ILE A 36 9.90 -7.10 0.48
CA ILE A 36 9.00 -5.95 0.65
C ILE A 36 9.63 -4.64 0.14
N GLU A 37 10.90 -4.65 -0.13
CA GLU A 37 11.67 -3.57 -0.74
C GLU A 37 11.51 -3.53 -2.27
N GLY A 38 11.84 -2.39 -2.88
CA GLY A 38 11.89 -2.20 -4.33
C GLY A 38 10.55 -1.94 -5.02
N SER A 39 9.42 -2.08 -4.33
CA SER A 39 8.10 -1.86 -4.92
C SER A 39 7.83 -0.39 -5.20
N LEU A 40 8.18 0.50 -4.27
CA LEU A 40 8.07 1.95 -4.45
C LEU A 40 9.04 2.43 -5.53
N SER A 41 10.29 1.94 -5.50
CA SER A 41 11.33 2.27 -6.49
C SER A 41 10.90 1.87 -7.90
N THR A 42 10.24 0.72 -8.06
CA THR A 42 9.73 0.28 -9.37
C THR A 42 8.63 1.21 -9.87
N ALA A 43 7.63 1.53 -9.05
CA ALA A 43 6.56 2.46 -9.43
C ALA A 43 7.10 3.87 -9.72
N ALA A 44 8.00 4.37 -8.87
CA ALA A 44 8.66 5.65 -9.04
C ALA A 44 9.48 5.71 -10.35
N GLY A 45 10.28 4.68 -10.63
CA GLY A 45 11.05 4.58 -11.86
C GLY A 45 10.15 4.54 -13.10
N PHE A 46 9.05 3.79 -13.03
CA PHE A 46 8.08 3.74 -14.13
C PHE A 46 7.41 5.10 -14.36
N SER A 47 7.07 5.84 -13.30
CA SER A 47 6.47 7.17 -13.42
C SER A 47 7.39 8.21 -14.09
N CYS A 48 8.72 8.00 -14.05
CA CYS A 48 9.66 8.90 -14.71
C CYS A 48 9.68 8.76 -16.25
N VAL A 49 9.20 7.63 -16.80
CA VAL A 49 9.26 7.30 -18.23
C VAL A 49 7.90 7.26 -18.91
N THR A 50 6.83 7.57 -18.21
CA THR A 50 5.46 7.68 -18.74
C THR A 50 4.82 8.99 -18.32
N ASP A 51 3.90 9.50 -19.12
CA ASP A 51 3.06 10.65 -18.74
C ASP A 51 1.71 10.20 -18.13
N GLU A 52 1.39 8.92 -18.19
CA GLU A 52 0.18 8.38 -17.59
C GLU A 52 0.28 8.35 -16.05
N PRO A 53 -0.84 8.46 -15.35
CA PRO A 53 -0.88 8.26 -13.89
C PRO A 53 -0.38 6.87 -13.50
N VAL A 54 0.50 6.84 -12.50
CA VAL A 54 1.06 5.63 -11.90
C VAL A 54 0.61 5.56 -10.46
N CYS A 55 -0.24 4.58 -10.14
CA CYS A 55 -0.75 4.36 -8.80
C CYS A 55 0.07 3.27 -8.10
N CYS A 56 0.67 3.58 -6.97
CA CYS A 56 1.38 2.63 -6.12
C CYS A 56 0.60 2.37 -4.84
N VAL A 57 0.09 1.15 -4.67
CA VAL A 57 -0.55 0.71 -3.42
C VAL A 57 0.47 -0.09 -2.61
N ILE A 58 0.81 0.39 -1.42
CA ILE A 58 1.95 -0.10 -0.66
C ILE A 58 1.66 -0.12 0.84
N GLY A 59 2.15 -1.14 1.54
CA GLY A 59 2.11 -1.19 3.00
C GLY A 59 3.23 -0.36 3.63
N ASP A 60 3.07 -0.03 4.90
CA ASP A 60 3.96 0.80 5.71
C ASP A 60 5.42 0.31 5.72
N LEU A 61 5.65 -0.92 6.10
CA LEU A 61 7.02 -1.45 6.14
C LEU A 61 7.69 -1.42 4.77
N SER A 62 6.97 -1.78 3.71
CA SER A 62 7.48 -1.73 2.34
C SER A 62 7.83 -0.30 1.92
N PHE A 63 6.99 0.67 2.29
CA PHE A 63 7.21 2.08 2.02
C PHE A 63 8.45 2.60 2.75
N PHE A 64 8.56 2.35 4.07
CA PHE A 64 9.68 2.85 4.87
C PHE A 64 11.02 2.20 4.49
N TYR A 65 11.02 0.93 4.08
CA TYR A 65 12.23 0.25 3.58
C TYR A 65 12.71 0.79 2.24
N ASP A 66 11.81 1.34 1.42
CA ASP A 66 12.11 1.79 0.04
C ASP A 66 11.92 3.31 -0.14
N GLN A 67 11.82 4.07 0.95
CA GLN A 67 11.55 5.52 0.93
C GLN A 67 12.60 6.35 0.19
N ASN A 68 13.82 5.83 0.03
CA ASN A 68 14.87 6.47 -0.74
C ASN A 68 14.52 6.64 -2.22
N ALA A 69 13.56 5.91 -2.77
CA ALA A 69 13.02 6.13 -4.10
C ALA A 69 12.51 7.55 -4.31
N LEU A 70 12.06 8.20 -3.22
CA LEU A 70 11.46 9.53 -3.24
C LEU A 70 12.47 10.68 -3.39
N TRP A 71 13.79 10.43 -3.32
CA TRP A 71 14.82 11.44 -3.60
C TRP A 71 14.95 11.76 -5.09
N ASN A 72 14.31 10.95 -5.94
CA ASN A 72 14.44 11.09 -7.38
C ASN A 72 13.80 12.39 -7.86
N ARG A 73 14.61 13.24 -8.52
CA ARG A 73 14.17 14.53 -9.05
C ARG A 73 13.30 14.44 -10.31
N CYS A 74 13.17 13.24 -10.89
CA CYS A 74 12.31 13.00 -12.04
C CYS A 74 10.85 12.74 -11.65
N LEU A 75 10.55 12.65 -10.35
CA LEU A 75 9.19 12.41 -9.87
C LEU A 75 8.29 13.61 -10.14
N ARG A 76 7.08 13.33 -10.64
CA ARG A 76 6.10 14.33 -11.04
C ARG A 76 4.72 13.98 -10.46
N GLY A 77 3.73 14.83 -10.71
CA GLY A 77 2.35 14.64 -10.25
C GLY A 77 1.63 13.44 -10.83
N ASN A 78 2.25 12.70 -11.76
CA ASN A 78 1.71 11.43 -12.24
C ASN A 78 1.96 10.25 -11.27
N LEU A 79 2.90 10.37 -10.31
CA LEU A 79 3.07 9.35 -9.26
C LEU A 79 2.09 9.59 -8.12
N ARG A 80 1.30 8.56 -7.82
CA ARG A 80 0.22 8.56 -6.84
C ARG A 80 0.39 7.39 -5.90
N ILE A 81 0.56 7.64 -4.62
CA ILE A 81 0.89 6.62 -3.62
C ILE A 81 -0.28 6.49 -2.65
N LEU A 82 -0.86 5.28 -2.56
CA LEU A 82 -1.77 4.89 -1.51
C LEU A 82 -1.01 4.04 -0.50
N LEU A 83 -0.71 4.63 0.64
CA LEU A 83 0.00 3.98 1.74
C LEU A 83 -1.00 3.40 2.74
N LEU A 84 -0.95 2.09 2.93
CA LEU A 84 -1.72 1.36 3.94
C LEU A 84 -0.84 1.21 5.19
N ASN A 85 -1.15 1.96 6.24
CA ASN A 85 -0.35 2.00 7.47
C ASN A 85 -1.16 1.44 8.65
N ASN A 86 -0.87 0.20 9.04
CA ASN A 86 -1.41 -0.40 10.26
C ASN A 86 -0.35 -0.56 11.37
N GLY A 87 0.82 0.05 11.18
CA GLY A 87 1.90 0.10 12.16
C GLY A 87 2.68 -1.19 12.31
N ARG A 88 2.51 -2.19 11.41
CA ARG A 88 3.21 -3.48 11.54
C ARG A 88 3.09 -4.36 10.29
N GLY A 89 3.90 -5.40 10.24
CA GLY A 89 3.77 -6.46 9.23
C GLY A 89 2.56 -7.37 9.52
N GLY A 90 1.37 -6.96 9.12
CA GLY A 90 0.10 -7.64 9.43
C GLY A 90 0.01 -9.11 9.01
N ILE A 91 0.74 -9.51 7.95
CA ILE A 91 0.77 -10.90 7.50
C ILE A 91 1.30 -11.88 8.57
N PHE A 92 2.18 -11.41 9.46
CA PHE A 92 2.78 -12.27 10.48
C PHE A 92 1.79 -12.71 11.57
N ASN A 93 0.68 -12.01 11.73
CA ASN A 93 -0.41 -12.42 12.60
C ASN A 93 -1.19 -13.64 12.07
N LEU A 94 -1.08 -13.90 10.76
CA LEU A 94 -1.77 -15.00 10.09
C LEU A 94 -0.92 -16.28 9.99
N LEU A 95 0.35 -16.23 10.41
CA LEU A 95 1.26 -17.39 10.31
C LEU A 95 1.21 -18.23 11.58
N PRO A 96 0.89 -19.54 11.47
CA PRO A 96 0.86 -20.44 12.61
C PRO A 96 2.22 -20.53 13.31
N GLY A 97 2.22 -20.56 14.63
CA GLY A 97 3.42 -20.78 15.45
C GLY A 97 4.18 -19.53 15.86
N LEU A 98 3.88 -18.36 15.29
CA LEU A 98 4.45 -17.08 15.71
C LEU A 98 3.76 -16.47 16.94
N GLU A 99 2.55 -16.91 17.23
CA GLU A 99 1.70 -16.37 18.32
C GLU A 99 2.34 -16.49 19.71
N GLN A 100 3.22 -17.47 19.89
CA GLN A 100 3.90 -17.75 21.18
C GLN A 100 5.26 -17.07 21.30
N SER A 101 5.75 -16.39 20.27
CA SER A 101 7.06 -15.75 20.30
C SER A 101 6.98 -14.38 20.94
N ALA A 102 7.72 -14.16 22.03
CA ALA A 102 7.88 -12.84 22.65
C ALA A 102 8.55 -11.81 21.72
N ALA A 103 9.26 -12.27 20.69
CA ALA A 103 9.91 -11.43 19.69
C ALA A 103 9.00 -11.09 18.49
N ARG A 104 7.79 -11.65 18.42
CA ARG A 104 6.90 -11.49 17.28
C ARG A 104 6.66 -10.02 16.95
N ASP A 105 6.18 -9.25 17.89
CA ASP A 105 5.74 -7.88 17.63
C ASP A 105 6.93 -6.94 17.38
N ALA A 106 7.97 -7.03 18.21
CA ALA A 106 9.12 -6.14 18.12
C ALA A 106 10.04 -6.44 16.92
N LEU A 107 10.27 -7.71 16.58
CA LEU A 107 11.28 -8.11 15.60
C LEU A 107 10.69 -8.68 14.31
N VAL A 108 9.65 -9.50 14.39
CA VAL A 108 9.09 -10.16 13.20
C VAL A 108 8.05 -9.27 12.53
N ALA A 109 7.09 -8.75 13.29
CA ALA A 109 6.07 -7.83 12.77
C ALA A 109 6.58 -6.40 12.67
N ALA A 110 7.73 -6.07 13.28
CA ALA A 110 8.38 -4.77 13.25
C ALA A 110 7.40 -3.62 13.57
N GLU A 111 6.71 -3.75 14.71
CA GLU A 111 5.71 -2.76 15.14
C GLU A 111 6.31 -1.37 15.28
N HIS A 112 5.58 -0.34 14.78
CA HIS A 112 6.03 1.04 14.79
C HIS A 112 4.84 2.03 14.84
N HIS A 113 5.16 3.31 15.10
CA HIS A 113 4.21 4.43 15.08
C HIS A 113 4.65 5.53 14.10
N THR A 114 5.36 5.15 13.05
CA THR A 114 5.90 6.09 12.06
C THR A 114 4.84 6.47 11.04
N THR A 115 4.83 7.74 10.64
CA THR A 115 3.98 8.27 9.56
C THR A 115 4.83 8.77 8.40
N ALA A 116 4.24 8.83 7.21
CA ALA A 116 4.94 9.30 6.02
C ALA A 116 5.03 10.83 5.91
N GLU A 117 4.35 11.59 6.76
CA GLU A 117 4.24 13.06 6.65
C GLU A 117 5.60 13.76 6.57
N GLY A 118 6.52 13.40 7.48
CA GLY A 118 7.86 14.00 7.49
C GLY A 118 8.64 13.72 6.22
N ILE A 119 8.54 12.50 5.70
CA ILE A 119 9.18 12.08 4.45
C ILE A 119 8.60 12.85 3.26
N CYS A 120 7.29 12.97 3.19
CA CYS A 120 6.60 13.71 2.14
C CYS A 120 7.02 15.19 2.12
N ARG A 121 7.07 15.82 3.30
CA ARG A 121 7.50 17.22 3.44
C ARG A 121 8.95 17.42 2.97
N GLN A 122 9.86 16.51 3.30
CA GLN A 122 11.27 16.59 2.90
C GLN A 122 11.48 16.43 1.39
N ASN A 123 10.62 15.66 0.73
CA ASN A 123 10.74 15.30 -0.69
C ASN A 123 9.74 16.06 -1.59
N ALA A 124 9.08 17.09 -1.07
CA ALA A 124 8.11 17.90 -1.82
C ALA A 124 6.96 17.07 -2.43
N ILE A 125 6.43 16.11 -1.67
CA ILE A 125 5.29 15.27 -2.00
C ILE A 125 4.06 15.85 -1.31
N ASP A 126 2.97 16.03 -2.03
CA ASP A 126 1.72 16.50 -1.45
C ASP A 126 1.08 15.33 -0.65
N TYR A 127 0.75 15.59 0.60
CA TYR A 127 0.37 14.57 1.56
C TYR A 127 -1.03 14.80 2.12
N ARG A 128 -1.78 13.70 2.25
CA ARG A 128 -3.02 13.63 3.04
C ARG A 128 -3.03 12.39 3.92
N HIS A 129 -3.72 12.52 5.04
CA HIS A 129 -3.94 11.42 5.98
C HIS A 129 -5.44 11.13 6.10
N ALA A 130 -5.78 9.85 6.19
CA ALA A 130 -7.14 9.36 6.42
C ALA A 130 -7.15 8.34 7.55
N ALA A 131 -8.03 8.55 8.54
CA ALA A 131 -8.25 7.62 9.64
C ALA A 131 -9.72 7.13 9.71
N THR A 132 -10.59 7.69 8.88
CA THR A 132 -12.00 7.28 8.79
C THR A 132 -12.37 6.92 7.35
N MET A 133 -13.45 6.18 7.17
CA MET A 133 -13.96 5.85 5.83
C MET A 133 -14.31 7.10 5.01
N ALA A 134 -14.81 8.14 5.66
CA ALA A 134 -15.14 9.41 5.00
C ALA A 134 -13.87 10.14 4.52
N ASP A 135 -12.82 10.19 5.36
CA ASP A 135 -11.52 10.77 4.99
C ASP A 135 -10.87 9.97 3.86
N MET A 136 -10.94 8.64 3.93
CA MET A 136 -10.41 7.76 2.89
C MET A 136 -11.10 8.01 1.55
N GLN A 137 -12.43 8.11 1.51
CA GLN A 137 -13.15 8.38 0.27
C GLN A 137 -12.75 9.73 -0.34
N GLN A 138 -12.69 10.78 0.47
CA GLN A 138 -12.22 12.10 0.03
C GLN A 138 -10.76 12.08 -0.40
N GLY A 139 -9.92 11.34 0.32
CA GLY A 139 -8.52 11.16 0.01
C GLY A 139 -8.28 10.44 -1.32
N ILE A 140 -9.05 9.38 -1.60
CA ILE A 140 -8.99 8.67 -2.88
C ILE A 140 -9.43 9.58 -4.03
N ASP A 141 -10.53 10.32 -3.88
CA ASP A 141 -10.96 11.29 -4.89
C ASP A 141 -9.89 12.35 -5.15
N TRP A 142 -9.26 12.87 -4.11
CA TRP A 142 -8.12 13.78 -4.24
C TRP A 142 -6.93 13.11 -4.94
N LEU A 143 -6.54 11.91 -4.50
CA LEU A 143 -5.40 11.18 -5.07
C LEU A 143 -5.57 10.93 -6.57
N LEU A 144 -6.78 10.62 -7.03
CA LEU A 144 -7.03 10.24 -8.41
C LEU A 144 -7.34 11.43 -9.34
N ARG A 145 -7.84 12.55 -8.81
CA ARG A 145 -8.36 13.66 -9.63
C ARG A 145 -7.53 14.94 -9.56
N THR A 146 -6.58 15.02 -8.63
CA THR A 146 -5.76 16.23 -8.51
C THR A 146 -4.71 16.24 -9.59
N ASP A 147 -4.68 17.33 -10.38
CA ASP A 147 -3.59 17.62 -11.29
C ASP A 147 -2.57 18.52 -10.60
N GLY A 148 -1.30 18.27 -10.84
CA GLY A 148 -0.23 19.03 -10.24
C GLY A 148 1.15 18.50 -10.65
N ASP A 149 2.18 19.24 -10.27
CA ASP A 149 3.56 18.92 -10.63
C ASP A 149 4.25 18.00 -9.62
N ARG A 150 3.63 17.80 -8.45
CA ARG A 150 4.20 17.02 -7.35
C ARG A 150 3.56 15.65 -7.24
N PRO A 151 4.33 14.64 -6.85
CA PRO A 151 3.75 13.36 -6.43
C PRO A 151 2.74 13.55 -5.30
N LEU A 152 1.76 12.66 -5.23
CA LEU A 152 0.71 12.68 -4.24
C LEU A 152 0.81 11.42 -3.37
N LEU A 153 0.64 11.55 -2.05
CA LEU A 153 0.57 10.43 -1.13
C LEU A 153 -0.64 10.58 -0.21
N LEU A 154 -1.49 9.56 -0.24
CA LEU A 154 -2.56 9.36 0.74
C LEU A 154 -2.14 8.25 1.70
N GLU A 155 -1.97 8.58 2.98
CA GLU A 155 -1.74 7.61 4.05
C GLU A 155 -3.07 7.27 4.72
N VAL A 156 -3.43 5.98 4.69
CA VAL A 156 -4.61 5.45 5.36
C VAL A 156 -4.15 4.65 6.57
N THR A 157 -4.51 5.13 7.76
CA THR A 157 -4.22 4.41 9.00
C THR A 157 -5.37 3.48 9.35
N THR A 158 -5.05 2.21 9.60
CA THR A 158 -5.99 1.19 10.05
C THR A 158 -5.53 0.57 11.37
N ASP A 159 -6.44 -0.13 12.04
CA ASP A 159 -6.09 -0.94 13.20
C ASP A 159 -5.67 -2.36 12.76
N ALA A 160 -4.53 -2.82 13.26
CA ALA A 160 -3.97 -4.11 12.86
C ALA A 160 -4.84 -5.32 13.28
N ALA A 161 -5.58 -5.20 14.39
CA ALA A 161 -6.48 -6.26 14.85
C ALA A 161 -7.75 -6.31 13.99
N ASP A 162 -8.28 -5.16 13.60
CA ASP A 162 -9.41 -5.06 12.67
C ASP A 162 -9.04 -5.60 11.29
N ASP A 163 -7.86 -5.29 10.79
CA ASP A 163 -7.32 -5.83 9.54
C ASP A 163 -7.22 -7.36 9.59
N GLU A 164 -6.68 -7.91 10.68
CA GLU A 164 -6.58 -9.36 10.89
C GLU A 164 -7.95 -10.02 10.90
N GLN A 165 -8.92 -9.44 11.59
CA GLN A 165 -10.28 -9.95 11.66
C GLN A 165 -10.94 -9.95 10.28
N ALA A 166 -10.79 -8.89 9.50
CA ALA A 166 -11.31 -8.78 8.15
C ALA A 166 -10.71 -9.86 7.23
N TYR A 167 -9.40 -10.08 7.28
CA TYR A 167 -8.75 -11.15 6.51
C TYR A 167 -9.24 -12.55 6.91
N ARG A 168 -9.31 -12.83 8.21
CA ARG A 168 -9.81 -14.13 8.71
C ARG A 168 -11.25 -14.36 8.28
N GLY A 169 -12.12 -13.36 8.37
CA GLY A 169 -13.51 -13.42 7.95
C GLY A 169 -13.66 -13.75 6.46
N TYR A 170 -12.87 -13.10 5.61
CA TYR A 170 -12.87 -13.37 4.17
C TYR A 170 -12.50 -14.82 3.86
N TYR A 171 -11.38 -15.32 4.38
CA TYR A 171 -10.94 -16.69 4.10
C TYR A 171 -11.83 -17.78 4.73
N GLN A 172 -12.50 -17.50 5.85
CA GLN A 172 -13.51 -18.40 6.41
C GLN A 172 -14.75 -18.48 5.51
N GLY A 173 -15.19 -17.34 4.97
CA GLY A 173 -16.30 -17.31 4.01
C GLY A 173 -15.99 -18.09 2.72
N VAL A 174 -14.78 -18.00 2.22
CA VAL A 174 -14.34 -18.75 1.02
C VAL A 174 -14.28 -20.27 1.29
N LYS A 175 -13.80 -20.68 2.48
CA LYS A 175 -13.72 -22.11 2.84
C LYS A 175 -15.10 -22.76 3.06
N GLY A 176 -16.11 -21.97 3.40
CA GLY A 176 -17.49 -22.44 3.58
C GLY A 176 -18.30 -22.57 2.29
N GLN A 177 -17.75 -22.11 1.16
CA GLN A 177 -18.36 -22.32 -0.15
C GLN A 177 -17.87 -23.67 -0.70
N GLU A 178 -18.79 -24.65 -0.84
CA GLU A 178 -18.48 -25.88 -1.55
C GLU A 178 -18.02 -25.57 -2.99
N PRO A 179 -17.01 -26.33 -3.51
CA PRO A 179 -16.61 -26.14 -4.89
C PRO A 179 -17.80 -26.39 -5.81
N LEU A 180 -18.11 -25.41 -6.65
CA LEU A 180 -19.07 -25.60 -7.74
C LEU A 180 -18.55 -26.73 -8.63
N HIS A 181 -19.27 -27.85 -8.66
CA HIS A 181 -19.02 -29.01 -9.51
C HIS A 181 -19.26 -28.69 -10.98
#